data_bb10ed68467409d37f43481eaa6e28a4
#
_entry.id   bb10ed68467409d37f43481eaa6e28a4
#
_cell.length_a   1.000
_cell.length_b   1.000
_cell.length_c   1.000
_cell.angle_alpha   90.00
_cell.angle_beta   90.00
_cell.angle_gamma   90.00
#
_symmetry.space_group_name_H-M   'P 1'
#
loop_
_entity.id
_entity.type
_entity.pdbx_description
1 polymer ?
#
loop_
_entity_poly.entity_id
_entity_poly.type
_entity_poly.pdbx_seq_one_letter_code
_entity_poly.pdbx_strand_id
1 'polypeptide(L)'
;SMGARIPKGVLLVGPPGTGKTLLARAVAGEAKVPFYYISGSDFVELFVGIGASRVRDMFKQAKMNAPCLIFIDEIDAVGRQRGTGLGGGHDEREQTLNQLLTEMDGFGANEGIIIIAATNRPDVLDPALLRPGRFDRQVTVSLPDKNARIEILKVHAKNKILDKGITLEYLAKRTPGFSGADLENLLNEAALLAVRRNKKAITMAEIDEATDRVLMGPAKVTKKYTDKEKKLVAFHEAGHAVMGLKLDGANEVQKITIIPRGHAGGYTMMTPKEESFNYTKNELLESICGLLGGRVAEEVT
;
A
#
# COMPACT_ATOMS: atom_id res chain seq x y z
N SER A 1 -17.88 -2.38 35.20
CA SER A 1 -16.79 -2.84 34.35
C SER A 1 -16.81 -4.38 34.31
N MET A 2 -16.75 -4.94 33.14
CA MET A 2 -16.79 -6.40 32.93
C MET A 2 -15.44 -7.08 33.20
N GLY A 3 -14.47 -6.41 33.80
CA GLY A 3 -13.13 -6.96 34.10
C GLY A 3 -12.22 -7.17 32.90
N ALA A 4 -12.58 -6.64 31.71
CA ALA A 4 -11.74 -6.73 30.53
C ALA A 4 -10.46 -5.89 30.68
N ARG A 5 -9.32 -6.46 30.31
CA ARG A 5 -8.05 -5.74 30.26
C ARG A 5 -7.95 -4.92 28.96
N ILE A 6 -7.59 -3.65 29.08
CA ILE A 6 -7.29 -2.80 27.93
C ILE A 6 -5.94 -3.26 27.32
N PRO A 7 -5.86 -3.54 26.01
CA PRO A 7 -4.59 -3.89 25.39
C PRO A 7 -3.62 -2.71 25.46
N LYS A 8 -2.35 -2.97 25.75
CA LYS A 8 -1.28 -1.95 25.72
C LYS A 8 -0.85 -1.62 24.29
N GLY A 9 -0.81 -2.63 23.44
CA GLY A 9 -0.32 -2.54 22.09
C GLY A 9 -1.24 -3.17 21.06
N VAL A 10 -1.40 -2.50 19.92
CA VAL A 10 -2.16 -2.96 18.76
C VAL A 10 -1.25 -2.91 17.54
N LEU A 11 -1.18 -4.00 16.78
CA LEU A 11 -0.44 -4.08 15.54
C LEU A 11 -1.39 -3.94 14.35
N LEU A 12 -1.20 -2.91 13.54
CA LEU A 12 -1.87 -2.74 12.26
C LEU A 12 -1.05 -3.41 11.17
N VAL A 13 -1.65 -4.36 10.48
CA VAL A 13 -1.00 -5.15 9.43
C VAL A 13 -1.71 -4.91 8.11
N GLY A 14 -0.95 -4.66 7.06
CA GLY A 14 -1.53 -4.52 5.73
C GLY A 14 -0.57 -3.92 4.73
N PRO A 15 -0.92 -3.94 3.43
CA PRO A 15 -0.12 -3.34 2.39
C PRO A 15 0.18 -1.86 2.64
N PRO A 16 1.28 -1.32 2.08
CA PRO A 16 1.59 0.10 2.19
C PRO A 16 0.49 0.96 1.54
N GLY A 17 0.30 2.16 2.06
CA GLY A 17 -0.66 3.12 1.52
C GLY A 17 -2.14 2.84 1.84
N THR A 18 -2.45 1.91 2.76
CA THR A 18 -3.82 1.57 3.16
C THR A 18 -4.41 2.49 4.23
N GLY A 19 -3.65 3.48 4.71
CA GLY A 19 -4.14 4.46 5.66
C GLY A 19 -3.95 4.08 7.13
N LYS A 20 -3.00 3.21 7.46
CA LYS A 20 -2.71 2.79 8.85
C LYS A 20 -2.38 3.98 9.76
N THR A 21 -1.55 4.90 9.29
CA THR A 21 -1.20 6.14 10.03
C THR A 21 -2.42 7.03 10.22
N LEU A 22 -3.25 7.20 9.20
CA LEU A 22 -4.48 7.99 9.28
C LEU A 22 -5.48 7.38 10.28
N LEU A 23 -5.59 6.05 10.30
CA LEU A 23 -6.45 5.35 11.26
C LEU A 23 -5.99 5.59 12.70
N ALA A 24 -4.70 5.47 12.99
CA ALA A 24 -4.16 5.74 14.32
C ALA A 24 -4.37 7.20 14.74
N ARG A 25 -4.15 8.14 13.83
CA ARG A 25 -4.37 9.56 14.06
C ARG A 25 -5.86 9.88 14.32
N ALA A 26 -6.76 9.23 13.58
CA ALA A 26 -8.19 9.36 13.79
C ALA A 26 -8.63 8.85 15.17
N VAL A 27 -8.07 7.71 15.62
CA VAL A 27 -8.31 7.17 16.96
C VAL A 27 -7.89 8.18 18.05
N ALA A 28 -6.71 8.76 17.92
CA ALA A 28 -6.24 9.78 18.86
C ALA A 28 -7.12 11.04 18.85
N GLY A 29 -7.54 11.49 17.68
CA GLY A 29 -8.44 12.63 17.52
C GLY A 29 -9.83 12.39 18.14
N GLU A 30 -10.39 11.21 17.94
CA GLU A 30 -11.68 10.82 18.54
C GLU A 30 -11.58 10.70 20.06
N ALA A 31 -10.49 10.14 20.55
CA ALA A 31 -10.20 10.04 21.98
C ALA A 31 -9.78 11.39 22.61
N LYS A 32 -9.47 12.41 21.81
CA LYS A 32 -8.96 13.73 22.24
C LYS A 32 -7.73 13.64 23.12
N VAL A 33 -6.79 12.80 22.72
CA VAL A 33 -5.50 12.58 23.39
C VAL A 33 -4.32 12.98 22.50
N PRO A 34 -3.16 13.33 23.09
CA PRO A 34 -1.94 13.57 22.34
C PRO A 34 -1.54 12.36 21.48
N PHE A 35 -1.04 12.66 20.29
CA PHE A 35 -0.57 11.67 19.32
C PHE A 35 0.92 11.84 19.07
N TYR A 36 1.71 10.82 19.38
CA TYR A 36 3.14 10.77 19.13
C TYR A 36 3.41 9.86 17.94
N TYR A 37 4.03 10.39 16.92
CA TYR A 37 4.42 9.63 15.72
C TYR A 37 5.92 9.41 15.67
N ILE A 38 6.34 8.19 15.39
CA ILE A 38 7.71 7.84 15.07
C ILE A 38 7.74 6.73 14.02
N SER A 39 8.73 6.77 13.14
CA SER A 39 9.01 5.65 12.24
C SER A 39 10.08 4.74 12.85
N GLY A 40 9.92 3.43 12.69
CA GLY A 40 10.92 2.46 13.09
C GLY A 40 12.29 2.71 12.46
N SER A 41 12.31 3.23 11.23
CA SER A 41 13.53 3.64 10.55
C SER A 41 14.29 4.78 11.22
N ASP A 42 13.60 5.65 11.96
CA ASP A 42 14.20 6.75 12.71
C ASP A 42 15.02 6.26 13.91
N PHE A 43 14.77 5.06 14.38
CA PHE A 43 15.53 4.42 15.45
C PHE A 43 16.79 3.70 14.96
N VAL A 44 16.88 3.42 13.66
CA VAL A 44 18.02 2.74 13.04
C VAL A 44 18.97 3.79 12.48
N GLU A 45 19.86 4.32 13.33
CA GLU A 45 20.88 5.26 12.91
C GLU A 45 22.28 4.64 12.94
N LEU A 46 23.23 5.33 12.28
CA LEU A 46 24.63 4.89 12.13
C LEU A 46 25.43 4.81 13.44
N PHE A 47 24.91 5.35 14.56
CA PHE A 47 25.59 5.42 15.84
C PHE A 47 24.93 4.51 16.88
N VAL A 48 25.73 3.66 17.51
CA VAL A 48 25.31 2.71 18.56
C VAL A 48 24.68 3.43 19.74
N GLY A 49 23.51 2.96 20.18
CA GLY A 49 22.81 3.42 21.38
C GLY A 49 21.87 4.62 21.20
N ILE A 50 21.89 5.33 20.05
CA ILE A 50 20.99 6.47 19.79
C ILE A 50 19.54 6.02 19.67
N GLY A 51 19.28 4.89 18.99
CA GLY A 51 17.94 4.34 18.84
C GLY A 51 17.30 3.99 20.19
N ALA A 52 18.03 3.32 21.07
CA ALA A 52 17.57 2.99 22.42
C ALA A 52 17.30 4.25 23.27
N SER A 53 18.15 5.26 23.16
CA SER A 53 17.97 6.55 23.85
C SER A 53 16.70 7.26 23.37
N ARG A 54 16.44 7.28 22.07
CA ARG A 54 15.21 7.86 21.49
C ARG A 54 13.96 7.16 21.97
N VAL A 55 13.98 5.82 22.07
CA VAL A 55 12.86 5.04 22.62
C VAL A 55 12.60 5.45 24.08
N ARG A 56 13.64 5.51 24.92
CA ARG A 56 13.50 5.96 26.32
C ARG A 56 12.91 7.36 26.43
N ASP A 57 13.40 8.30 25.66
CA ASP A 57 12.93 9.71 25.69
C ASP A 57 11.47 9.81 25.26
N MET A 58 11.07 9.09 24.21
CA MET A 58 9.70 9.05 23.75
C MET A 58 8.74 8.51 24.82
N PHE A 59 9.08 7.39 25.48
CA PHE A 59 8.24 6.83 26.53
C PHE A 59 8.21 7.72 27.78
N LYS A 60 9.32 8.39 28.12
CA LYS A 60 9.35 9.37 29.20
C LYS A 60 8.40 10.53 28.93
N GLN A 61 8.41 11.09 27.73
CA GLN A 61 7.47 12.14 27.33
C GLN A 61 6.02 11.67 27.33
N ALA A 62 5.76 10.46 26.83
CA ALA A 62 4.43 9.88 26.81
C ALA A 62 3.86 9.69 28.24
N LYS A 63 4.69 9.21 29.18
CA LYS A 63 4.28 9.07 30.60
C LYS A 63 3.94 10.43 31.23
N MET A 64 4.66 11.49 30.87
CA MET A 64 4.39 12.85 31.37
C MET A 64 3.10 13.45 30.80
N ASN A 65 2.67 13.00 29.63
CA ASN A 65 1.51 13.54 28.91
C ASN A 65 0.37 12.52 28.76
N ALA A 66 0.36 11.48 29.59
CA ALA A 66 -0.73 10.51 29.60
C ALA A 66 -2.07 11.18 30.04
N PRO A 67 -3.23 10.77 29.48
CA PRO A 67 -3.37 9.72 28.47
C PRO A 67 -2.91 10.15 27.08
N CYS A 68 -2.25 9.25 26.35
CA CYS A 68 -1.76 9.53 24.99
C CYS A 68 -1.70 8.25 24.13
N LEU A 69 -1.52 8.45 22.83
CA LEU A 69 -1.31 7.40 21.86
C LEU A 69 0.05 7.55 21.19
N ILE A 70 0.84 6.49 21.18
CA ILE A 70 2.10 6.39 20.46
C ILE A 70 1.86 5.56 19.21
N PHE A 71 2.23 6.09 18.05
CA PHE A 71 2.20 5.36 16.79
C PHE A 71 3.61 5.13 16.27
N ILE A 72 3.96 3.86 16.09
CA ILE A 72 5.25 3.43 15.54
C ILE A 72 5.01 2.86 14.15
N ASP A 73 5.35 3.62 13.12
CA ASP A 73 5.28 3.14 11.75
C ASP A 73 6.51 2.30 11.42
N GLU A 74 6.37 1.40 10.46
CA GLU A 74 7.46 0.53 9.99
C GLU A 74 8.18 -0.19 11.13
N ILE A 75 7.42 -0.79 12.05
CA ILE A 75 7.99 -1.47 13.23
C ILE A 75 8.98 -2.58 12.86
N ASP A 76 8.83 -3.18 11.67
CA ASP A 76 9.74 -4.18 11.13
C ASP A 76 11.16 -3.67 10.90
N ALA A 77 11.38 -2.36 10.83
CA ALA A 77 12.73 -1.79 10.76
C ALA A 77 13.57 -2.09 12.02
N VAL A 78 12.95 -2.14 13.18
CA VAL A 78 13.61 -2.46 14.47
C VAL A 78 13.21 -3.81 15.02
N GLY A 79 12.05 -4.34 14.63
CA GLY A 79 11.43 -5.54 15.20
C GLY A 79 11.68 -6.81 14.41
N ARG A 80 12.65 -6.88 13.51
CA ARG A 80 12.96 -8.11 12.76
C ARG A 80 13.49 -9.20 13.64
N GLN A 81 13.16 -10.45 13.28
CA GLN A 81 13.74 -11.65 13.88
C GLN A 81 15.26 -11.60 13.85
N ARG A 82 15.87 -12.08 14.93
CA ARG A 82 17.31 -12.21 15.04
C ARG A 82 17.83 -13.19 13.99
N GLY A 83 18.62 -12.68 13.05
CA GLY A 83 19.31 -13.52 12.07
C GLY A 83 20.66 -13.99 12.62
N THR A 84 21.15 -15.14 12.15
CA THR A 84 22.48 -15.69 12.46
C THR A 84 23.61 -14.97 11.72
N GLY A 85 23.45 -13.72 11.33
CA GLY A 85 24.39 -12.95 10.52
C GLY A 85 25.42 -12.18 11.34
N LEU A 86 26.69 -12.40 11.06
CA LEU A 86 27.85 -11.67 11.56
C LEU A 86 27.91 -10.27 10.92
N GLY A 87 27.49 -9.22 11.64
CA GLY A 87 27.64 -7.84 11.19
C GLY A 87 27.18 -6.79 12.21
N GLY A 88 27.99 -5.75 12.42
CA GLY A 88 27.81 -4.73 13.46
C GLY A 88 26.54 -3.85 13.39
N GLY A 89 25.71 -3.95 12.34
CA GLY A 89 24.40 -3.31 12.27
C GLY A 89 23.28 -4.06 12.99
N HIS A 90 23.52 -5.30 13.43
CA HIS A 90 22.57 -6.11 14.17
C HIS A 90 22.48 -5.72 15.65
N ASP A 91 23.59 -5.31 16.25
CA ASP A 91 23.65 -4.98 17.68
C ASP A 91 22.78 -3.76 18.01
N GLU A 92 22.73 -2.77 17.16
CA GLU A 92 21.94 -1.55 17.38
C GLU A 92 20.43 -1.80 17.27
N ARG A 93 20.00 -2.55 16.26
CA ARG A 93 18.59 -2.96 16.13
C ARG A 93 18.14 -3.78 17.32
N GLU A 94 18.98 -4.70 17.77
CA GLU A 94 18.71 -5.56 18.93
C GLU A 94 18.59 -4.75 20.22
N GLN A 95 19.47 -3.79 20.43
CA GLN A 95 19.43 -2.89 21.59
C GLN A 95 18.16 -2.01 21.55
N THR A 96 17.80 -1.47 20.40
CA THR A 96 16.60 -0.66 20.22
C THR A 96 15.34 -1.49 20.45
N LEU A 97 15.27 -2.69 19.89
CA LEU A 97 14.16 -3.62 20.13
C LEU A 97 14.04 -3.98 21.61
N ASN A 98 15.13 -4.35 22.26
CA ASN A 98 15.13 -4.70 23.68
C ASN A 98 14.69 -3.51 24.54
N GLN A 99 15.11 -2.30 24.21
CA GLN A 99 14.66 -1.10 24.90
C GLN A 99 13.16 -0.85 24.71
N LEU A 100 12.64 -1.06 23.51
CA LEU A 100 11.21 -0.96 23.23
C LEU A 100 10.40 -1.95 24.06
N LEU A 101 10.85 -3.21 24.11
CA LEU A 101 10.20 -4.26 24.89
C LEU A 101 10.25 -3.95 26.40
N THR A 102 11.37 -3.45 26.89
CA THR A 102 11.54 -3.03 28.29
C THR A 102 10.59 -1.90 28.64
N GLU A 103 10.49 -0.88 27.81
CA GLU A 103 9.58 0.24 28.03
C GLU A 103 8.12 -0.19 27.98
N MET A 104 7.74 -1.07 27.06
CA MET A 104 6.38 -1.61 27.00
C MET A 104 6.03 -2.44 28.22
N ASP A 105 6.96 -3.22 28.74
CA ASP A 105 6.76 -4.02 29.95
C ASP A 105 6.73 -3.13 31.21
N GLY A 106 7.34 -1.97 31.14
CA GLY A 106 7.54 -1.07 32.29
C GLY A 106 6.34 -0.18 32.63
N PHE A 107 5.27 -0.15 31.84
CA PHE A 107 4.06 0.59 32.19
C PHE A 107 2.84 -0.32 32.32
N GLY A 108 1.93 0.05 33.23
CA GLY A 108 0.71 -0.71 33.50
C GLY A 108 -0.42 -0.38 32.52
N ALA A 109 -1.39 -1.29 32.42
CA ALA A 109 -2.60 -1.08 31.58
C ALA A 109 -3.42 0.15 31.96
N ASN A 110 -3.22 0.69 33.16
CA ASN A 110 -3.96 1.82 33.71
C ASN A 110 -3.23 3.17 33.57
N GLU A 111 -2.07 3.21 32.96
CA GLU A 111 -1.29 4.45 32.80
C GLU A 111 -1.79 5.33 31.64
N GLY A 112 -2.77 4.87 30.89
CA GLY A 112 -3.39 5.65 29.83
C GLY A 112 -2.55 5.79 28.56
N ILE A 113 -1.55 4.92 28.38
CA ILE A 113 -0.71 4.88 27.17
C ILE A 113 -1.13 3.70 26.31
N ILE A 114 -1.47 3.95 25.06
CA ILE A 114 -1.73 2.93 24.04
C ILE A 114 -0.70 3.08 22.93
N ILE A 115 -0.09 1.96 22.54
CA ILE A 115 0.87 1.93 21.45
C ILE A 115 0.22 1.24 20.25
N ILE A 116 0.22 1.90 19.13
CA ILE A 116 -0.18 1.32 17.84
C ILE A 116 1.08 1.22 16.98
N ALA A 117 1.40 0.03 16.51
CA ALA A 117 2.46 -0.17 15.55
C ALA A 117 1.88 -0.58 14.20
N ALA A 118 2.58 -0.28 13.13
CA ALA A 118 2.19 -0.65 11.78
C ALA A 118 3.32 -1.38 11.06
N THR A 119 2.97 -2.39 10.29
CA THR A 119 3.87 -3.10 9.39
C THR A 119 3.14 -3.64 8.17
N ASN A 120 3.81 -3.70 7.05
CA ASN A 120 3.38 -4.47 5.88
C ASN A 120 4.04 -5.86 5.81
N ARG A 121 4.93 -6.18 6.75
CA ARG A 121 5.70 -7.41 6.82
C ARG A 121 5.60 -8.07 8.20
N PRO A 122 4.42 -8.60 8.59
CA PRO A 122 4.25 -9.25 9.90
C PRO A 122 5.09 -10.53 10.04
N ASP A 123 5.40 -11.17 8.91
CA ASP A 123 6.19 -12.41 8.81
C ASP A 123 7.64 -12.27 9.31
N VAL A 124 8.21 -11.07 9.25
CA VAL A 124 9.62 -10.82 9.65
C VAL A 124 9.76 -10.34 11.09
N LEU A 125 8.65 -10.09 11.80
CA LEU A 125 8.69 -9.59 13.17
C LEU A 125 9.19 -10.65 14.16
N ASP A 126 9.98 -10.18 15.14
CA ASP A 126 10.40 -11.01 16.27
C ASP A 126 9.16 -11.43 17.08
N PRO A 127 8.97 -12.74 17.37
CA PRO A 127 7.85 -13.24 18.17
C PRO A 127 7.73 -12.59 19.55
N ALA A 128 8.81 -12.06 20.09
CA ALA A 128 8.81 -11.35 21.37
C ALA A 128 7.91 -10.11 21.37
N LEU A 129 7.75 -9.43 20.21
CA LEU A 129 6.85 -8.29 20.05
C LEU A 129 5.37 -8.68 20.15
N LEU A 130 5.03 -9.91 19.80
CA LEU A 130 3.65 -10.40 19.72
C LEU A 130 3.18 -11.11 20.99
N ARG A 131 4.02 -11.16 22.02
CA ARG A 131 3.67 -11.79 23.31
C ARG A 131 2.59 -11.00 24.06
N PRO A 132 1.81 -11.67 24.95
CA PRO A 132 0.84 -10.99 25.80
C PRO A 132 1.46 -9.82 26.58
N GLY A 133 0.74 -8.71 26.63
CA GLY A 133 1.22 -7.47 27.27
C GLY A 133 2.04 -6.56 26.36
N ARG A 134 2.26 -6.94 25.11
CA ARG A 134 2.91 -6.16 24.05
C ARG A 134 1.95 -5.96 22.90
N PHE A 135 2.31 -6.26 21.65
CA PHE A 135 1.39 -6.19 20.50
C PHE A 135 0.61 -7.51 20.39
N ASP A 136 -0.25 -7.76 21.34
CA ASP A 136 -1.06 -8.97 21.42
C ASP A 136 -2.38 -8.88 20.65
N ARG A 137 -2.70 -7.71 20.11
CA ARG A 137 -3.83 -7.48 19.22
C ARG A 137 -3.37 -7.13 17.82
N GLN A 138 -3.87 -7.86 16.84
CA GLN A 138 -3.63 -7.60 15.42
C GLN A 138 -4.91 -7.14 14.73
N VAL A 139 -4.80 -6.07 13.95
CA VAL A 139 -5.87 -5.57 13.07
C VAL A 139 -5.34 -5.52 11.65
N THR A 140 -5.98 -6.24 10.76
CA THR A 140 -5.62 -6.23 9.33
C THR A 140 -6.32 -5.07 8.64
N VAL A 141 -5.53 -4.22 7.98
CA VAL A 141 -6.01 -3.14 7.13
C VAL A 141 -5.78 -3.56 5.68
N SER A 142 -6.82 -4.06 5.05
CA SER A 142 -6.76 -4.56 3.68
C SER A 142 -6.77 -3.45 2.65
N LEU A 143 -6.42 -3.77 1.39
CA LEU A 143 -6.69 -2.90 0.27
C LEU A 143 -8.18 -2.61 0.17
N PRO A 144 -8.57 -1.39 -0.24
CA PRO A 144 -9.98 -1.03 -0.33
C PRO A 144 -10.68 -1.79 -1.45
N ASP A 145 -11.90 -2.27 -1.18
CA ASP A 145 -12.82 -2.77 -2.19
C ASP A 145 -13.36 -1.62 -3.05
N LYS A 146 -14.17 -1.94 -4.07
CA LYS A 146 -14.73 -0.94 -4.98
C LYS A 146 -15.48 0.17 -4.24
N ASN A 147 -16.30 -0.15 -3.26
CA ASN A 147 -17.09 0.84 -2.51
C ASN A 147 -16.20 1.73 -1.65
N ALA A 148 -15.22 1.15 -0.97
CA ALA A 148 -14.22 1.91 -0.21
C ALA A 148 -13.40 2.82 -1.14
N ARG A 149 -13.03 2.37 -2.35
CA ARG A 149 -12.33 3.23 -3.32
C ARG A 149 -13.19 4.42 -3.77
N ILE A 150 -14.49 4.25 -3.94
CA ILE A 150 -15.40 5.38 -4.22
C ILE A 150 -15.33 6.42 -3.12
N GLU A 151 -15.41 6.00 -1.86
CA GLU A 151 -15.34 6.93 -0.73
C GLU A 151 -13.98 7.64 -0.63
N ILE A 152 -12.89 6.92 -0.85
CA ILE A 152 -11.54 7.49 -0.90
C ILE A 152 -11.43 8.52 -2.05
N LEU A 153 -11.91 8.17 -3.23
CA LEU A 153 -11.92 9.07 -4.39
C LEU A 153 -12.75 10.33 -4.13
N LYS A 154 -13.89 10.24 -3.43
CA LYS A 154 -14.69 11.41 -3.02
C LYS A 154 -13.86 12.39 -2.19
N VAL A 155 -13.09 11.88 -1.23
CA VAL A 155 -12.23 12.71 -0.38
C VAL A 155 -11.19 13.45 -1.20
N HIS A 156 -10.47 12.74 -2.06
CA HIS A 156 -9.36 13.32 -2.83
C HIS A 156 -9.80 14.11 -4.07
N ALA A 157 -11.04 13.91 -4.55
CA ALA A 157 -11.62 14.70 -5.63
C ALA A 157 -12.23 16.03 -5.18
N LYS A 158 -12.42 16.23 -3.89
CA LYS A 158 -13.15 17.37 -3.32
C LYS A 158 -12.68 18.74 -3.81
N ASN A 159 -11.37 18.89 -4.04
CA ASN A 159 -10.75 20.14 -4.48
C ASN A 159 -10.27 20.07 -5.94
N LYS A 160 -10.79 19.14 -6.73
CA LYS A 160 -10.40 18.94 -8.14
C LYS A 160 -11.61 19.08 -9.05
N ILE A 161 -11.38 19.61 -10.23
CA ILE A 161 -12.42 19.78 -11.24
C ILE A 161 -12.34 18.60 -12.20
N LEU A 162 -13.28 17.69 -12.10
CA LEU A 162 -13.44 16.57 -13.02
C LEU A 162 -14.39 16.98 -14.16
N ASP A 163 -14.12 16.49 -15.36
CA ASP A 163 -15.01 16.67 -16.50
C ASP A 163 -16.35 15.94 -16.27
N LYS A 164 -17.42 16.48 -16.87
CA LYS A 164 -18.81 16.03 -16.62
C LYS A 164 -19.08 14.56 -16.94
N GLY A 165 -18.26 13.93 -17.78
CA GLY A 165 -18.37 12.52 -18.14
C GLY A 165 -17.68 11.55 -17.17
N ILE A 166 -16.98 12.05 -16.14
CA ILE A 166 -16.22 11.21 -15.21
C ILE A 166 -17.03 10.97 -13.95
N THR A 167 -17.33 9.71 -13.66
CA THR A 167 -17.96 9.30 -12.40
C THR A 167 -16.92 8.62 -11.51
N LEU A 168 -17.04 8.78 -10.19
CA LEU A 168 -16.14 8.14 -9.24
C LEU A 168 -16.33 6.61 -9.21
N GLU A 169 -17.55 6.16 -9.49
CA GLU A 169 -17.87 4.73 -9.64
C GLU A 169 -17.09 4.10 -10.81
N TYR A 170 -17.01 4.81 -11.93
CA TYR A 170 -16.24 4.37 -13.09
C TYR A 170 -14.75 4.32 -12.78
N LEU A 171 -14.20 5.34 -12.10
CA LEU A 171 -12.81 5.35 -11.66
C LEU A 171 -12.50 4.21 -10.68
N ALA A 172 -13.40 3.95 -9.73
CA ALA A 172 -13.25 2.86 -8.78
C ALA A 172 -13.27 1.50 -9.46
N LYS A 173 -14.14 1.29 -10.46
CA LYS A 173 -14.19 0.06 -11.26
C LYS A 173 -12.88 -0.20 -12.01
N ARG A 174 -12.19 0.86 -12.45
CA ARG A 174 -10.94 0.78 -13.22
C ARG A 174 -9.68 0.67 -12.38
N THR A 175 -9.78 0.75 -11.07
CA THR A 175 -8.64 0.77 -10.14
C THR A 175 -8.64 -0.36 -9.11
N PRO A 176 -8.92 -1.63 -9.51
CA PRO A 176 -8.84 -2.74 -8.59
C PRO A 176 -7.40 -2.89 -8.09
N GLY A 177 -7.25 -3.22 -6.80
CA GLY A 177 -5.94 -3.37 -6.18
C GLY A 177 -5.21 -2.07 -5.84
N PHE A 178 -5.79 -0.91 -6.12
CA PHE A 178 -5.24 0.38 -5.70
C PHE A 178 -5.42 0.59 -4.20
N SER A 179 -4.37 1.04 -3.53
CA SER A 179 -4.43 1.54 -2.16
C SER A 179 -5.03 2.95 -2.12
N GLY A 180 -5.35 3.43 -0.93
CA GLY A 180 -5.76 4.83 -0.75
C GLY A 180 -4.71 5.83 -1.24
N ALA A 181 -3.44 5.55 -0.99
CA ALA A 181 -2.33 6.36 -1.47
C ALA A 181 -2.20 6.35 -3.00
N ASP A 182 -2.44 5.20 -3.64
CA ASP A 182 -2.44 5.11 -5.11
C ASP A 182 -3.56 5.95 -5.72
N LEU A 183 -4.76 5.93 -5.14
CA LEU A 183 -5.91 6.73 -5.61
C LEU A 183 -5.67 8.23 -5.43
N GLU A 184 -5.09 8.64 -4.32
CA GLU A 184 -4.66 10.03 -4.09
C GLU A 184 -3.66 10.46 -5.14
N ASN A 185 -2.63 9.66 -5.37
CA ASN A 185 -1.60 9.92 -6.37
C ASN A 185 -2.16 9.97 -7.79
N LEU A 186 -3.08 9.06 -8.13
CA LEU A 186 -3.79 9.05 -9.41
C LEU A 186 -4.46 10.39 -9.70
N LEU A 187 -5.27 10.89 -8.76
CA LEU A 187 -5.98 12.15 -8.94
C LEU A 187 -5.04 13.35 -8.94
N ASN A 188 -3.98 13.32 -8.15
CA ASN A 188 -2.98 14.37 -8.14
C ASN A 188 -2.19 14.44 -9.46
N GLU A 189 -1.71 13.31 -9.96
CA GLU A 189 -1.04 13.22 -11.26
C GLU A 189 -1.95 13.66 -12.41
N ALA A 190 -3.22 13.25 -12.40
CA ALA A 190 -4.20 13.66 -13.39
C ALA A 190 -4.42 15.18 -13.37
N ALA A 191 -4.48 15.79 -12.19
CA ALA A 191 -4.59 17.24 -12.04
C ALA A 191 -3.36 17.97 -12.59
N LEU A 192 -2.15 17.49 -12.27
CA LEU A 192 -0.90 18.05 -12.77
C LEU A 192 -0.82 17.97 -14.32
N LEU A 193 -1.25 16.86 -14.89
CA LEU A 193 -1.32 16.68 -16.34
C LEU A 193 -2.33 17.63 -16.99
N ALA A 194 -3.49 17.82 -16.37
CA ALA A 194 -4.50 18.77 -16.86
C ALA A 194 -3.97 20.20 -16.90
N VAL A 195 -3.30 20.63 -15.83
CA VAL A 195 -2.65 21.96 -15.78
C VAL A 195 -1.56 22.07 -16.85
N ARG A 196 -0.70 21.09 -16.98
CA ARG A 196 0.37 21.07 -18.00
C ARG A 196 -0.15 21.15 -19.42
N ARG A 197 -1.35 20.58 -19.66
CA ARG A 197 -2.05 20.59 -20.96
C ARG A 197 -2.98 21.81 -21.13
N ASN A 198 -2.92 22.78 -20.22
CA ASN A 198 -3.77 23.97 -20.21
C ASN A 198 -5.28 23.67 -20.24
N LYS A 199 -5.71 22.57 -19.58
CA LYS A 199 -7.11 22.21 -19.49
C LYS A 199 -7.76 22.81 -18.24
N LYS A 200 -9.06 23.10 -18.32
CA LYS A 200 -9.85 23.64 -17.21
C LYS A 200 -10.41 22.57 -16.29
N ALA A 201 -10.42 21.32 -16.72
CA ALA A 201 -10.90 20.17 -15.97
C ALA A 201 -10.06 18.93 -16.33
N ILE A 202 -10.05 17.96 -15.40
CA ILE A 202 -9.40 16.66 -15.60
C ILE A 202 -10.33 15.83 -16.50
N THR A 203 -9.83 15.42 -17.67
CA THR A 203 -10.56 14.53 -18.59
C THR A 203 -10.08 13.09 -18.46
N MET A 204 -10.78 12.16 -19.12
CA MET A 204 -10.37 10.75 -19.13
C MET A 204 -8.96 10.53 -19.68
N ALA A 205 -8.50 11.37 -20.59
CA ALA A 205 -7.14 11.28 -21.12
C ALA A 205 -6.07 11.51 -20.05
N GLU A 206 -6.29 12.43 -19.11
CA GLU A 206 -5.39 12.66 -17.98
C GLU A 206 -5.51 11.54 -16.95
N ILE A 207 -6.71 11.02 -16.71
CA ILE A 207 -6.94 9.89 -15.83
C ILE A 207 -6.23 8.63 -16.35
N ASP A 208 -6.36 8.34 -17.64
CA ASP A 208 -5.71 7.17 -18.24
C ASP A 208 -4.18 7.27 -18.15
N GLU A 209 -3.62 8.42 -18.49
CA GLU A 209 -2.17 8.64 -18.38
C GLU A 209 -1.70 8.57 -16.94
N ALA A 210 -2.44 9.13 -15.99
CA ALA A 210 -2.11 9.06 -14.57
C ALA A 210 -2.21 7.63 -14.02
N THR A 211 -3.21 6.86 -14.44
CA THR A 211 -3.35 5.44 -14.08
C THR A 211 -2.14 4.64 -14.56
N ASP A 212 -1.74 4.85 -15.81
CA ASP A 212 -0.56 4.21 -16.38
C ASP A 212 0.72 4.56 -15.60
N ARG A 213 0.88 5.81 -15.18
CA ARG A 213 2.03 6.24 -14.38
C ARG A 213 2.07 5.60 -12.98
N VAL A 214 0.93 5.50 -12.35
CA VAL A 214 0.83 4.85 -11.02
C VAL A 214 1.15 3.37 -11.11
N LEU A 215 0.63 2.68 -12.14
CA LEU A 215 0.84 1.24 -12.32
C LEU A 215 2.27 0.90 -12.79
N MET A 216 2.80 1.62 -13.76
CA MET A 216 3.95 1.19 -14.54
C MET A 216 5.06 2.25 -14.65
N GLY A 217 4.86 3.40 -14.04
CA GLY A 217 5.77 4.53 -14.15
C GLY A 217 5.60 5.36 -15.41
N PRO A 218 6.42 6.40 -15.62
CA PRO A 218 6.32 7.31 -16.75
C PRO A 218 6.63 6.60 -18.07
N ALA A 219 6.00 7.07 -19.15
CA ALA A 219 6.28 6.58 -20.49
C ALA A 219 7.75 6.82 -20.87
N LYS A 220 8.39 5.81 -21.49
CA LYS A 220 9.76 5.92 -22.00
C LYS A 220 9.75 6.60 -23.38
N VAL A 221 9.83 7.92 -23.40
CA VAL A 221 9.79 8.73 -24.63
C VAL A 221 11.01 8.49 -25.52
N THR A 222 12.15 8.12 -24.93
CA THR A 222 13.41 7.90 -25.65
C THR A 222 13.55 6.51 -26.25
N LYS A 223 12.76 5.52 -25.80
CA LYS A 223 12.79 4.17 -26.33
C LYS A 223 11.98 4.09 -27.62
N LYS A 224 12.67 4.03 -28.75
CA LYS A 224 12.04 3.82 -30.04
C LYS A 224 12.17 2.35 -30.43
N TYR A 225 11.03 1.73 -30.70
CA TYR A 225 11.02 0.39 -31.27
C TYR A 225 11.30 0.44 -32.78
N THR A 226 12.00 -0.54 -33.28
CA THR A 226 11.98 -0.86 -34.70
C THR A 226 10.59 -1.33 -35.12
N ASP A 227 10.26 -1.24 -36.40
CA ASP A 227 8.94 -1.68 -36.88
C ASP A 227 8.69 -3.18 -36.63
N LYS A 228 9.75 -3.98 -36.62
CA LYS A 228 9.69 -5.40 -36.28
C LYS A 228 9.32 -5.59 -34.79
N GLU A 229 9.97 -4.85 -33.89
CA GLU A 229 9.68 -4.91 -32.47
C GLU A 229 8.27 -4.41 -32.14
N LYS A 230 7.83 -3.30 -32.79
CA LYS A 230 6.46 -2.80 -32.63
C LYS A 230 5.42 -3.85 -33.01
N LYS A 231 5.67 -4.55 -34.13
CA LYS A 231 4.80 -5.61 -34.61
C LYS A 231 4.72 -6.77 -33.61
N LEU A 232 5.86 -7.20 -33.10
CA LEU A 232 5.94 -8.27 -32.12
C LEU A 232 5.19 -7.92 -30.81
N VAL A 233 5.46 -6.73 -30.26
CA VAL A 233 4.77 -6.25 -29.05
C VAL A 233 3.28 -6.11 -29.29
N ALA A 234 2.86 -5.59 -30.45
CA ALA A 234 1.45 -5.44 -30.78
C ALA A 234 0.72 -6.79 -30.86
N PHE A 235 1.32 -7.81 -31.45
CA PHE A 235 0.74 -9.15 -31.48
C PHE A 235 0.70 -9.77 -30.09
N HIS A 236 1.75 -9.61 -29.29
CA HIS A 236 1.79 -10.08 -27.93
C HIS A 236 0.62 -9.51 -27.07
N GLU A 237 0.51 -8.19 -27.06
CA GLU A 237 -0.55 -7.52 -26.29
C GLU A 237 -1.96 -7.79 -26.85
N ALA A 238 -2.09 -7.86 -28.18
CA ALA A 238 -3.34 -8.27 -28.80
C ALA A 238 -3.72 -9.70 -28.44
N GLY A 239 -2.75 -10.61 -28.31
CA GLY A 239 -2.98 -11.98 -27.87
C GLY A 239 -3.62 -12.05 -26.50
N HIS A 240 -3.09 -11.29 -25.54
CA HIS A 240 -3.70 -11.18 -24.20
C HIS A 240 -5.12 -10.64 -24.26
N ALA A 241 -5.35 -9.59 -25.07
CA ALA A 241 -6.67 -8.99 -25.21
C ALA A 241 -7.69 -9.94 -25.85
N VAL A 242 -7.30 -10.64 -26.91
CA VAL A 242 -8.19 -11.61 -27.58
C VAL A 242 -8.60 -12.73 -26.62
N MET A 243 -7.66 -13.24 -25.83
CA MET A 243 -7.99 -14.24 -24.80
C MET A 243 -8.95 -13.66 -23.76
N GLY A 244 -8.70 -12.44 -23.26
CA GLY A 244 -9.59 -11.78 -22.31
C GLY A 244 -11.00 -11.51 -22.85
N LEU A 245 -11.15 -11.28 -24.16
CA LEU A 245 -12.45 -11.08 -24.80
C LEU A 245 -13.20 -12.37 -25.14
N LYS A 246 -12.48 -13.48 -25.27
CA LYS A 246 -13.06 -14.77 -25.69
C LYS A 246 -13.36 -15.72 -24.55
N LEU A 247 -12.65 -15.58 -23.45
CA LEU A 247 -12.91 -16.36 -22.26
C LEU A 247 -14.04 -15.74 -21.45
N ASP A 248 -14.94 -16.54 -20.94
CA ASP A 248 -16.07 -16.09 -20.10
C ASP A 248 -15.63 -15.68 -18.68
N GLY A 249 -14.35 -15.80 -18.41
CA GLY A 249 -13.72 -15.56 -17.11
C GLY A 249 -13.91 -14.17 -16.56
N ALA A 250 -13.41 -14.01 -15.35
CA ALA A 250 -13.66 -12.89 -14.45
C ALA A 250 -13.07 -11.55 -14.89
N ASN A 251 -12.35 -11.48 -16.03
CA ASN A 251 -11.63 -10.27 -16.43
C ASN A 251 -12.25 -9.58 -17.66
N GLU A 252 -12.22 -8.26 -17.62
CA GLU A 252 -12.66 -7.38 -18.70
C GLU A 252 -11.47 -6.58 -19.24
N VAL A 253 -11.26 -6.60 -20.56
CA VAL A 253 -10.18 -5.84 -21.20
C VAL A 253 -10.54 -4.36 -21.20
N GLN A 254 -9.72 -3.52 -20.58
CA GLN A 254 -9.92 -2.07 -20.49
C GLN A 254 -9.07 -1.30 -21.48
N LYS A 255 -7.83 -1.76 -21.74
CA LYS A 255 -6.87 -1.04 -22.56
C LYS A 255 -5.78 -1.96 -23.09
N ILE A 256 -5.32 -1.67 -24.28
CA ILE A 256 -4.12 -2.28 -24.89
C ILE A 256 -3.17 -1.15 -25.28
N THR A 257 -1.89 -1.29 -25.00
CA THR A 257 -0.87 -0.31 -25.41
C THR A 257 0.45 -0.98 -25.75
N ILE A 258 1.14 -0.45 -26.74
CA ILE A 258 2.52 -0.80 -27.10
C ILE A 258 3.52 0.26 -26.64
N ILE A 259 3.08 1.26 -25.86
CA ILE A 259 3.95 2.31 -25.33
C ILE A 259 4.78 1.71 -24.17
N PRO A 260 6.12 1.74 -24.27
CA PRO A 260 6.96 1.20 -23.21
C PRO A 260 6.92 2.08 -21.95
N ARG A 261 6.79 1.42 -20.78
CA ARG A 261 6.81 2.07 -19.46
C ARG A 261 7.54 1.19 -18.46
N GLY A 262 8.36 1.77 -17.60
CA GLY A 262 9.12 0.98 -16.63
C GLY A 262 9.89 -0.16 -17.30
N HIS A 263 9.65 -1.40 -16.90
CA HIS A 263 10.20 -2.61 -17.51
C HIS A 263 9.31 -3.22 -18.59
N ALA A 264 8.09 -2.72 -18.79
CA ALA A 264 7.13 -3.23 -19.75
C ALA A 264 7.38 -2.65 -21.15
N GLY A 265 7.34 -3.51 -22.17
CA GLY A 265 7.40 -3.13 -23.58
C GLY A 265 6.07 -2.59 -24.10
N GLY A 266 5.00 -3.07 -23.58
CA GLY A 266 3.60 -2.71 -23.75
C GLY A 266 2.83 -3.36 -22.63
N TYR A 267 1.51 -3.21 -22.59
CA TYR A 267 0.68 -3.97 -21.66
C TYR A 267 -0.79 -3.98 -22.06
N THR A 268 -1.49 -5.01 -21.59
CA THR A 268 -2.93 -5.14 -21.70
C THR A 268 -3.52 -4.97 -20.31
N MET A 269 -4.34 -3.94 -20.12
CA MET A 269 -5.02 -3.70 -18.86
C MET A 269 -6.31 -4.50 -18.81
N MET A 270 -6.36 -5.42 -17.84
CA MET A 270 -7.56 -6.19 -17.54
C MET A 270 -8.03 -5.87 -16.12
N THR A 271 -9.35 -5.76 -15.95
CA THR A 271 -9.96 -5.59 -14.64
C THR A 271 -10.95 -6.73 -14.37
N PRO A 272 -11.09 -7.21 -13.13
CA PRO A 272 -12.10 -8.21 -12.81
C PRO A 272 -13.51 -7.65 -13.05
N LYS A 273 -14.40 -8.45 -13.60
CA LYS A 273 -15.84 -8.12 -13.75
C LYS A 273 -16.47 -7.91 -12.37
N GLU A 274 -16.13 -8.79 -11.43
CA GLU A 274 -16.52 -8.72 -10.02
C GLU A 274 -15.30 -8.95 -9.13
N GLU A 275 -15.20 -8.22 -8.03
CA GLU A 275 -14.15 -8.45 -7.05
C GLU A 275 -14.51 -9.65 -6.17
N SER A 276 -13.71 -10.70 -6.25
CA SER A 276 -13.87 -11.94 -5.50
C SER A 276 -12.59 -12.31 -4.78
N PHE A 277 -12.72 -12.90 -3.59
CA PHE A 277 -11.59 -13.43 -2.82
C PHE A 277 -11.27 -14.89 -3.16
N ASN A 278 -12.17 -15.58 -3.86
CA ASN A 278 -12.05 -16.98 -4.23
C ASN A 278 -12.20 -17.15 -5.74
N TYR A 279 -11.42 -18.05 -6.30
CA TYR A 279 -11.46 -18.40 -7.70
C TYR A 279 -11.91 -19.83 -7.88
N THR A 280 -12.78 -20.07 -8.85
CA THR A 280 -13.11 -21.41 -9.29
C THR A 280 -11.94 -22.01 -10.09
N LYS A 281 -11.92 -23.34 -10.24
CA LYS A 281 -10.94 -24.02 -11.09
C LYS A 281 -10.96 -23.49 -12.53
N ASN A 282 -12.14 -23.21 -13.08
CA ASN A 282 -12.28 -22.69 -14.44
C ASN A 282 -11.69 -21.28 -14.57
N GLU A 283 -11.99 -20.39 -13.62
CA GLU A 283 -11.41 -19.02 -13.61
C GLU A 283 -9.88 -19.05 -13.53
N LEU A 284 -9.31 -19.97 -12.75
CA LEU A 284 -7.86 -20.14 -12.69
C LEU A 284 -7.28 -20.63 -14.03
N LEU A 285 -7.92 -21.59 -14.69
CA LEU A 285 -7.50 -22.09 -16.00
C LEU A 285 -7.61 -21.00 -17.07
N GLU A 286 -8.68 -20.24 -17.08
CA GLU A 286 -8.86 -19.12 -17.98
C GLU A 286 -7.85 -18.01 -17.75
N SER A 287 -7.49 -17.73 -16.50
CA SER A 287 -6.43 -16.81 -16.15
C SER A 287 -5.07 -17.26 -16.71
N ILE A 288 -4.75 -18.56 -16.60
CA ILE A 288 -3.52 -19.13 -17.19
C ILE A 288 -3.55 -18.98 -18.72
N CYS A 289 -4.67 -19.28 -19.37
CA CYS A 289 -4.81 -19.09 -20.82
C CYS A 289 -4.61 -17.63 -21.22
N GLY A 290 -5.17 -16.71 -20.46
CA GLY A 290 -4.99 -15.28 -20.66
C GLY A 290 -3.52 -14.85 -20.59
N LEU A 291 -2.78 -15.36 -19.59
CA LEU A 291 -1.35 -15.10 -19.43
C LEU A 291 -0.49 -15.67 -20.58
N LEU A 292 -0.88 -16.81 -21.14
CA LEU A 292 -0.16 -17.42 -22.26
C LEU A 292 -0.51 -16.80 -23.62
N GLY A 293 -1.63 -16.08 -23.70
CA GLY A 293 -2.17 -15.54 -24.96
C GLY A 293 -1.20 -14.69 -25.75
N GLY A 294 -0.38 -13.88 -25.08
CA GLY A 294 0.62 -13.05 -25.71
C GLY A 294 1.72 -13.89 -26.40
N ARG A 295 2.25 -14.88 -25.70
CA ARG A 295 3.28 -15.77 -26.25
C ARG A 295 2.76 -16.60 -27.43
N VAL A 296 1.56 -17.14 -27.32
CA VAL A 296 0.94 -17.90 -28.40
C VAL A 296 0.72 -17.02 -29.64
N ALA A 297 0.32 -15.77 -29.46
CA ALA A 297 0.15 -14.83 -30.57
C ALA A 297 1.45 -14.56 -31.30
N GLU A 298 2.58 -14.47 -30.59
CA GLU A 298 3.91 -14.34 -31.21
C GLU A 298 4.29 -15.56 -32.08
N GLU A 299 3.85 -16.76 -31.68
CA GLU A 299 4.18 -18.00 -32.37
C GLU A 299 3.34 -18.27 -33.62
N VAL A 300 2.11 -17.76 -33.66
CA VAL A 300 1.16 -17.99 -34.78
C VAL A 300 1.12 -16.85 -35.80
N THR A 301 1.82 -15.74 -35.56
CA THR A 301 1.89 -14.57 -36.43
C THR A 301 3.29 -14.25 -36.93
#